data_62f5ff0adcc063f4cc38ec0c27ad18b7
#
_entry.id   62f5ff0adcc063f4cc38ec0c27ad18b7
#
_cell.length_a   1.000
_cell.length_b   1.000
_cell.length_c   1.000
_cell.angle_alpha   90.00
_cell.angle_beta   90.00
_cell.angle_gamma   90.00
#
_symmetry.space_group_name_H-M   'P 1'
#
loop_
_entity.id
_entity.type
_entity.pdbx_description
1 polymer ?
#
loop_
_entity_poly.entity_id
_entity_poly.type
_entity_poly.pdbx_seq_one_letter_code
_entity_poly.pdbx_strand_id
1 'polypeptide(L)'
;MKQTVGMGKATGVAARRPGRPVGGQLEVGREQVLDAAERVIAREGAGASIDAVAHEAGVTKPIVYDRVGGRADLADALAERLSDRMVAAAAAAIASETGLTKDSLTRFIEASLEVVGRNRNLFLYVTGGTTEQTALGRLKLAERSTTPMTTVLAQWRAGLGQDPAVAQAWAFGIVGMLQMVSLWWLTQDQRPAVAVAADVSDLLWHGLPGPMHEP
;
A
#
# COMPACT_ATOMS: atom_id res chain seq x y z
N MET A 1 -54.69 33.80 68.68
CA MET A 1 -53.40 33.14 68.78
C MET A 1 -52.75 33.18 67.41
N LYS A 2 -51.60 33.82 67.27
CA LYS A 2 -50.89 34.09 66.01
C LYS A 2 -50.05 32.90 65.66
N GLN A 3 -50.14 32.43 64.42
CA GLN A 3 -49.11 31.55 63.82
C GLN A 3 -48.46 32.24 62.64
N THR A 4 -47.15 32.38 62.78
CA THR A 4 -46.24 32.98 61.83
C THR A 4 -45.83 31.93 60.81
N VAL A 5 -46.00 32.20 59.54
CA VAL A 5 -45.56 31.37 58.40
C VAL A 5 -44.15 31.80 58.00
N GLY A 6 -43.15 30.91 58.09
CA GLY A 6 -41.80 31.12 57.62
C GLY A 6 -41.67 30.91 56.12
N MET A 7 -41.08 31.90 55.44
CA MET A 7 -40.78 31.88 54.02
C MET A 7 -39.44 31.25 53.76
N GLY A 8 -39.45 30.03 53.19
CA GLY A 8 -38.23 29.35 52.70
C GLY A 8 -37.80 29.92 51.35
N LYS A 9 -36.54 30.40 51.26
CA LYS A 9 -35.90 30.83 50.02
C LYS A 9 -35.48 29.59 49.23
N ALA A 10 -36.03 29.40 48.03
CA ALA A 10 -35.56 28.46 47.05
C ALA A 10 -34.31 29.05 46.31
N THR A 11 -33.14 28.49 46.53
CA THR A 11 -31.94 28.73 45.75
C THR A 11 -32.01 27.96 44.43
N GLY A 12 -32.31 28.64 43.35
CA GLY A 12 -32.26 28.10 42.00
C GLY A 12 -30.83 27.85 41.57
N VAL A 13 -30.47 26.56 41.42
CA VAL A 13 -29.24 26.15 40.72
C VAL A 13 -29.44 26.36 39.23
N ALA A 14 -28.75 27.34 38.66
CA ALA A 14 -28.73 27.57 37.22
C ALA A 14 -28.05 26.40 36.53
N ALA A 15 -28.80 25.63 35.77
CA ALA A 15 -28.27 24.58 34.90
C ALA A 15 -27.35 25.24 33.85
N ARG A 16 -26.04 24.88 33.90
CA ARG A 16 -25.07 25.22 32.85
C ARG A 16 -25.54 24.57 31.54
N ARG A 17 -25.93 25.42 30.57
CA ARG A 17 -26.17 25.00 29.19
C ARG A 17 -24.87 24.41 28.64
N PRO A 18 -24.91 23.23 27.97
CA PRO A 18 -23.78 22.71 27.24
C PRO A 18 -23.37 23.74 26.17
N GLY A 19 -22.08 24.14 26.17
CA GLY A 19 -21.52 25.03 25.16
C GLY A 19 -21.69 24.41 23.79
N ARG A 20 -22.22 25.20 22.85
CA ARG A 20 -22.30 24.86 21.41
C ARG A 20 -20.90 24.53 20.94
N PRO A 21 -20.67 23.39 20.22
CA PRO A 21 -19.39 23.12 19.61
C PRO A 21 -19.05 24.24 18.64
N VAL A 22 -17.91 24.92 18.89
CA VAL A 22 -17.39 25.96 18.02
C VAL A 22 -16.73 25.29 16.83
N GLY A 23 -17.22 25.59 15.62
CA GLY A 23 -16.59 25.31 14.35
C GLY A 23 -16.70 23.83 13.92
N GLY A 24 -17.45 23.58 12.85
CA GLY A 24 -17.37 22.33 12.11
C GLY A 24 -15.97 22.14 11.54
N GLN A 25 -15.02 21.63 12.33
CA GLN A 25 -13.87 20.92 11.80
C GLN A 25 -14.46 19.72 11.08
N LEU A 26 -14.33 19.68 9.77
CA LEU A 26 -14.56 18.47 8.98
C LEU A 26 -13.78 17.38 9.70
N GLU A 27 -14.48 16.36 10.17
CA GLU A 27 -13.89 15.27 10.91
C GLU A 27 -12.85 14.59 9.99
N VAL A 28 -11.55 14.74 10.31
CA VAL A 28 -10.48 14.18 9.48
C VAL A 28 -10.63 12.66 9.46
N GLY A 29 -10.98 12.14 8.30
CA GLY A 29 -11.20 10.72 8.06
C GLY A 29 -9.88 9.96 7.87
N ARG A 30 -9.99 8.62 7.81
CA ARG A 30 -8.87 7.71 7.57
C ARG A 30 -8.07 8.09 6.29
N GLU A 31 -8.77 8.36 5.20
CA GLU A 31 -8.13 8.67 3.91
C GLU A 31 -7.29 9.95 3.96
N GLN A 32 -7.78 10.97 4.66
CA GLN A 32 -7.05 12.23 4.82
C GLN A 32 -5.77 12.06 5.67
N VAL A 33 -5.80 11.16 6.68
CA VAL A 33 -4.61 10.80 7.46
C VAL A 33 -3.61 10.04 6.59
N LEU A 34 -4.07 9.11 5.75
CA LEU A 34 -3.20 8.38 4.82
C LEU A 34 -2.58 9.31 3.77
N ASP A 35 -3.34 10.28 3.24
CA ASP A 35 -2.82 11.29 2.30
C ASP A 35 -1.74 12.17 2.97
N ALA A 36 -1.97 12.57 4.23
CA ALA A 36 -0.97 13.30 5.01
C ALA A 36 0.29 12.45 5.23
N ALA A 37 0.11 11.17 5.56
CA ALA A 37 1.23 10.24 5.73
C ALA A 37 2.06 10.09 4.45
N GLU A 38 1.42 9.96 3.29
CA GLU A 38 2.14 9.90 2.01
C GLU A 38 2.96 11.17 1.75
N ARG A 39 2.41 12.37 2.02
CA ARG A 39 3.16 13.63 1.88
C ARG A 39 4.36 13.70 2.82
N VAL A 40 4.19 13.29 4.08
CA VAL A 40 5.29 13.22 5.05
C VAL A 40 6.37 12.23 4.60
N ILE A 41 5.97 11.03 4.19
CA ILE A 41 6.90 10.00 3.73
C ILE A 41 7.63 10.45 2.45
N ALA A 42 6.95 11.09 1.52
CA ALA A 42 7.57 11.64 0.32
C ALA A 42 8.71 12.63 0.66
N ARG A 43 8.53 13.44 1.70
CA ARG A 43 9.49 14.45 2.17
C ARG A 43 10.58 13.87 3.06
N GLU A 44 10.22 13.02 4.03
CA GLU A 44 11.09 12.56 5.12
C GLU A 44 11.61 11.13 4.93
N GLY A 45 11.04 10.38 3.98
CA GLY A 45 11.41 8.99 3.72
C GLY A 45 11.06 8.04 4.86
N ALA A 46 11.92 7.04 5.09
CA ALA A 46 11.72 6.01 6.11
C ALA A 46 11.71 6.55 7.55
N GLY A 47 12.19 7.78 7.77
CA GLY A 47 12.19 8.47 9.07
C GLY A 47 10.82 9.06 9.46
N ALA A 48 9.83 9.07 8.57
CA ALA A 48 8.51 9.63 8.83
C ALA A 48 7.90 9.12 10.14
N SER A 49 7.47 10.04 11.00
CA SER A 49 6.91 9.74 12.32
C SER A 49 5.41 9.96 12.40
N ILE A 50 4.74 9.29 13.33
CA ILE A 50 3.30 9.52 13.59
C ILE A 50 3.05 10.98 14.03
N ASP A 51 4.00 11.61 14.72
CA ASP A 51 3.89 13.02 15.13
C ASP A 51 3.91 13.95 13.91
N ALA A 52 4.79 13.69 12.93
CA ALA A 52 4.83 14.43 11.67
C ALA A 52 3.53 14.24 10.86
N VAL A 53 2.99 13.03 10.84
CA VAL A 53 1.71 12.74 10.18
C VAL A 53 0.55 13.47 10.85
N ALA A 54 0.50 13.48 12.18
CA ALA A 54 -0.53 14.21 12.94
C ALA A 54 -0.47 15.72 12.65
N HIS A 55 0.73 16.29 12.65
CA HIS A 55 0.95 17.70 12.31
C HIS A 55 0.51 18.02 10.88
N GLU A 56 0.91 17.19 9.90
CA GLU A 56 0.56 17.35 8.49
C GLU A 56 -0.95 17.23 8.24
N ALA A 57 -1.63 16.32 8.97
CA ALA A 57 -3.08 16.12 8.88
C ALA A 57 -3.88 17.20 9.65
N GLY A 58 -3.23 18.06 10.44
CA GLY A 58 -3.89 19.06 11.29
C GLY A 58 -4.68 18.45 12.45
N VAL A 59 -4.27 17.27 12.95
CA VAL A 59 -4.92 16.57 14.05
C VAL A 59 -3.95 16.25 15.18
N THR A 60 -4.46 15.71 16.29
CA THR A 60 -3.62 15.23 17.38
C THR A 60 -3.20 13.77 17.14
N LYS A 61 -2.08 13.35 17.72
CA LYS A 61 -1.56 11.99 17.63
C LYS A 61 -2.59 10.91 18.03
N PRO A 62 -3.42 11.06 19.11
CA PRO A 62 -4.48 10.13 19.41
C PRO A 62 -5.49 9.93 18.27
N ILE A 63 -5.81 10.99 17.52
CA ILE A 63 -6.72 10.90 16.37
C ILE A 63 -6.08 10.05 15.25
N VAL A 64 -4.78 10.19 15.00
CA VAL A 64 -4.08 9.34 14.03
C VAL A 64 -4.17 7.87 14.44
N TYR A 65 -3.91 7.54 15.73
CA TYR A 65 -4.03 6.17 16.22
C TYR A 65 -5.46 5.62 16.10
N ASP A 66 -6.47 6.45 16.32
CA ASP A 66 -7.87 6.06 16.17
C ASP A 66 -8.24 5.76 14.70
N ARG A 67 -7.68 6.50 13.74
CA ARG A 67 -8.00 6.40 12.31
C ARG A 67 -7.21 5.32 11.57
N VAL A 68 -5.94 5.15 11.87
CA VAL A 68 -5.03 4.28 11.10
C VAL A 68 -4.26 3.28 11.96
N GLY A 69 -4.41 3.32 13.28
CA GLY A 69 -3.64 2.48 14.19
C GLY A 69 -2.21 2.98 14.43
N GLY A 70 -1.32 2.06 14.78
CA GLY A 70 0.09 2.35 15.02
C GLY A 70 0.91 2.44 13.72
N ARG A 71 2.23 2.55 13.90
CA ARG A 71 3.16 2.63 12.75
C ARG A 71 3.07 1.42 11.81
N ALA A 72 2.87 0.24 12.36
CA ALA A 72 2.71 -0.98 11.57
C ALA A 72 1.41 -0.97 10.76
N ASP A 73 0.29 -0.61 11.41
CA ASP A 73 -1.02 -0.53 10.75
C ASP A 73 -1.05 0.55 9.67
N LEU A 74 -0.37 1.69 9.93
CA LEU A 74 -0.18 2.74 8.93
C LEU A 74 0.63 2.24 7.74
N ALA A 75 1.73 1.51 7.99
CA ALA A 75 2.55 0.95 6.93
C ALA A 75 1.78 -0.08 6.10
N ASP A 76 0.97 -0.93 6.74
CA ASP A 76 0.11 -1.91 6.07
C ASP A 76 -0.93 -1.20 5.18
N ALA A 77 -1.60 -0.17 5.68
CA ALA A 77 -2.58 0.60 4.91
C ALA A 77 -1.96 1.32 3.70
N LEU A 78 -0.75 1.85 3.86
CA LEU A 78 -0.01 2.50 2.78
C LEU A 78 0.51 1.49 1.76
N ALA A 79 0.91 0.31 2.22
CA ALA A 79 1.31 -0.80 1.35
C ALA A 79 0.13 -1.26 0.48
N GLU A 80 -1.08 -1.36 1.05
CA GLU A 80 -2.31 -1.65 0.30
C GLU A 80 -2.53 -0.62 -0.82
N ARG A 81 -2.48 0.68 -0.51
CA ARG A 81 -2.64 1.74 -1.52
C ARG A 81 -1.58 1.67 -2.62
N LEU A 82 -0.33 1.39 -2.26
CA LEU A 82 0.75 1.25 -3.24
C LEU A 82 0.53 0.03 -4.14
N SER A 83 0.12 -1.09 -3.57
CA SER A 83 -0.24 -2.31 -4.32
C SER A 83 -1.38 -2.04 -5.31
N ASP A 84 -2.44 -1.36 -4.88
CA ASP A 84 -3.57 -1.02 -5.75
C ASP A 84 -3.12 -0.14 -6.93
N ARG A 85 -2.21 0.83 -6.69
CA ARG A 85 -1.62 1.64 -7.77
C ARG A 85 -0.80 0.80 -8.75
N MET A 86 0.00 -0.15 -8.25
CA MET A 86 0.80 -1.05 -9.09
C MET A 86 -0.10 -1.94 -9.94
N VAL A 87 -1.13 -2.54 -9.35
CA VAL A 87 -2.11 -3.38 -10.05
C VAL A 87 -2.86 -2.56 -11.11
N ALA A 88 -3.32 -1.36 -10.77
CA ALA A 88 -4.02 -0.49 -11.71
C ALA A 88 -3.13 -0.06 -12.88
N ALA A 89 -1.88 0.34 -12.62
CA ALA A 89 -0.93 0.72 -13.66
C ALA A 89 -0.58 -0.46 -14.58
N ALA A 90 -0.35 -1.62 -14.00
CA ALA A 90 -0.05 -2.85 -14.74
C ALA A 90 -1.26 -3.29 -15.60
N ALA A 91 -2.47 -3.27 -15.05
CA ALA A 91 -3.69 -3.58 -15.80
C ALA A 91 -3.91 -2.60 -16.97
N ALA A 92 -3.68 -1.30 -16.75
CA ALA A 92 -3.76 -0.29 -17.81
C ALA A 92 -2.73 -0.52 -18.92
N ALA A 93 -1.51 -0.93 -18.55
CA ALA A 93 -0.42 -1.17 -19.52
C ALA A 93 -0.69 -2.36 -20.46
N ILE A 94 -1.53 -3.31 -20.04
CA ILE A 94 -1.88 -4.51 -20.81
C ILE A 94 -3.36 -4.57 -21.25
N ALA A 95 -4.12 -3.48 -21.07
CA ALA A 95 -5.57 -3.46 -21.33
C ALA A 95 -5.97 -3.80 -22.78
N SER A 96 -5.09 -3.55 -23.75
CA SER A 96 -5.32 -3.86 -25.18
C SER A 96 -4.85 -5.25 -25.58
N GLU A 97 -4.26 -6.03 -24.67
CA GLU A 97 -3.68 -7.32 -24.98
C GLU A 97 -4.72 -8.45 -24.92
N THR A 98 -4.65 -9.38 -25.86
CA THR A 98 -5.55 -10.53 -25.94
C THR A 98 -4.97 -11.80 -25.32
N GLY A 99 -4.05 -11.65 -24.37
CA GLY A 99 -3.45 -12.79 -23.67
C GLY A 99 -2.09 -12.44 -23.06
N LEU A 100 -1.52 -13.43 -22.37
CA LEU A 100 -0.18 -13.28 -21.81
C LEU A 100 0.86 -13.53 -22.91
N THR A 101 1.59 -12.49 -23.28
CA THR A 101 2.72 -12.49 -24.20
C THR A 101 3.96 -11.97 -23.50
N LYS A 102 5.15 -12.18 -24.09
CA LYS A 102 6.38 -11.58 -23.56
C LYS A 102 6.27 -10.04 -23.50
N ASP A 103 5.69 -9.44 -24.56
CA ASP A 103 5.53 -7.98 -24.62
C ASP A 103 4.57 -7.46 -23.56
N SER A 104 3.44 -8.16 -23.32
CA SER A 104 2.52 -7.79 -22.24
C SER A 104 3.17 -7.95 -20.86
N LEU A 105 3.99 -8.98 -20.66
CA LEU A 105 4.75 -9.18 -19.44
C LEU A 105 5.78 -8.07 -19.24
N THR A 106 6.51 -7.68 -20.29
CA THR A 106 7.48 -6.57 -20.23
C THR A 106 6.81 -5.26 -19.83
N ARG A 107 5.68 -4.92 -20.47
CA ARG A 107 4.91 -3.71 -20.12
C ARG A 107 4.36 -3.74 -18.70
N PHE A 108 3.88 -4.89 -18.25
CA PHE A 108 3.45 -5.09 -16.87
C PHE A 108 4.59 -4.78 -15.86
N ILE A 109 5.79 -5.32 -16.11
CA ILE A 109 6.94 -5.12 -15.25
C ILE A 109 7.40 -3.65 -15.29
N GLU A 110 7.49 -3.05 -16.48
CA GLU A 110 7.86 -1.66 -16.67
C GLU A 110 6.92 -0.73 -15.90
N ALA A 111 5.60 -0.86 -16.09
CA ALA A 111 4.61 -0.05 -15.38
C ALA A 111 4.72 -0.20 -13.85
N SER A 112 5.00 -1.41 -13.37
CA SER A 112 5.22 -1.67 -11.94
C SER A 112 6.47 -0.95 -11.42
N LEU A 113 7.59 -1.03 -12.13
CA LEU A 113 8.84 -0.33 -11.78
C LEU A 113 8.65 1.19 -11.80
N GLU A 114 7.92 1.74 -12.77
CA GLU A 114 7.63 3.16 -12.82
C GLU A 114 6.79 3.64 -11.62
N VAL A 115 5.80 2.86 -11.17
CA VAL A 115 5.05 3.20 -9.94
C VAL A 115 5.99 3.21 -8.74
N VAL A 116 6.87 2.22 -8.62
CA VAL A 116 7.89 2.17 -7.55
C VAL A 116 8.82 3.38 -7.63
N GLY A 117 9.32 3.73 -8.81
CA GLY A 117 10.21 4.87 -9.00
C GLY A 117 9.56 6.21 -8.61
N ARG A 118 8.32 6.43 -9.03
CA ARG A 118 7.53 7.62 -8.65
C ARG A 118 7.21 7.69 -7.16
N ASN A 119 7.14 6.55 -6.47
CA ASN A 119 6.81 6.42 -5.05
C ASN A 119 7.98 5.85 -4.23
N ARG A 120 9.23 6.16 -4.59
CA ARG A 120 10.45 5.58 -3.99
C ARG A 120 10.42 5.55 -2.47
N ASN A 121 10.18 6.70 -1.84
CA ASN A 121 10.20 6.82 -0.39
C ASN A 121 9.07 6.00 0.27
N LEU A 122 7.89 5.97 -0.35
CA LEU A 122 6.77 5.17 0.13
C LEU A 122 7.10 3.67 0.01
N PHE A 123 7.64 3.22 -1.12
CA PHE A 123 8.04 1.83 -1.32
C PHE A 123 9.08 1.40 -0.27
N LEU A 124 10.11 2.22 -0.04
CA LEU A 124 11.12 1.96 0.99
C LEU A 124 10.54 1.98 2.42
N TYR A 125 9.58 2.86 2.69
CA TYR A 125 8.91 2.91 4.00
C TYR A 125 8.14 1.63 4.30
N VAL A 126 7.35 1.13 3.34
CA VAL A 126 6.51 -0.07 3.53
C VAL A 126 7.29 -1.38 3.45
N THR A 127 8.44 -1.41 2.75
CA THR A 127 9.28 -2.62 2.60
C THR A 127 10.46 -2.66 3.56
N GLY A 128 10.88 -1.52 4.11
CA GLY A 128 12.13 -1.37 4.87
C GLY A 128 12.09 -1.78 6.34
N GLY A 129 10.97 -2.25 6.87
CA GLY A 129 10.87 -2.67 8.27
C GLY A 129 11.64 -3.97 8.57
N THR A 130 12.29 -4.02 9.75
CA THR A 130 13.18 -5.12 10.17
C THR A 130 12.58 -6.05 11.23
N THR A 131 11.33 -5.84 11.67
CA THR A 131 10.67 -6.64 12.70
C THR A 131 9.91 -7.82 12.11
N GLU A 132 9.68 -8.87 12.93
CA GLU A 132 8.90 -10.05 12.57
C GLU A 132 7.49 -9.69 12.08
N GLN A 133 6.85 -8.71 12.70
CA GLN A 133 5.56 -8.14 12.26
C GLN A 133 5.62 -7.58 10.84
N THR A 134 6.75 -6.98 10.45
CA THR A 134 6.96 -6.45 9.10
C THR A 134 7.15 -7.56 8.06
N ALA A 135 7.72 -8.71 8.45
CA ALA A 135 7.84 -9.87 7.56
C ALA A 135 6.47 -10.46 7.24
N LEU A 136 5.58 -10.58 8.27
CA LEU A 136 4.22 -11.04 8.10
C LEU A 136 3.37 -10.03 7.29
N GLY A 137 3.55 -8.72 7.53
CA GLY A 137 2.90 -7.66 6.76
C GLY A 137 3.31 -7.72 5.28
N ARG A 138 4.60 -7.94 4.99
CA ARG A 138 5.10 -8.16 3.61
C ARG A 138 4.48 -9.39 2.95
N LEU A 139 4.28 -10.47 3.68
CA LEU A 139 3.61 -11.66 3.16
C LEU A 139 2.13 -11.37 2.83
N LYS A 140 1.40 -10.70 3.72
CA LYS A 140 0.00 -10.29 3.47
C LYS A 140 -0.11 -9.35 2.27
N LEU A 141 0.83 -8.41 2.12
CA LEU A 141 0.90 -7.53 0.94
C LEU A 141 1.15 -8.34 -0.33
N ALA A 142 2.09 -9.28 -0.28
CA ALA A 142 2.35 -10.18 -1.40
C ALA A 142 1.10 -10.99 -1.75
N GLU A 143 0.36 -11.52 -0.78
CA GLU A 143 -0.90 -12.25 -1.01
C GLU A 143 -1.93 -11.41 -1.78
N ARG A 144 -2.11 -10.14 -1.44
CA ARG A 144 -3.03 -9.24 -2.17
C ARG A 144 -2.58 -9.01 -3.62
N SER A 145 -1.29 -8.80 -3.82
CA SER A 145 -0.72 -8.58 -5.15
C SER A 145 -0.70 -9.85 -5.99
N THR A 146 -0.62 -11.03 -5.38
CA THR A 146 -0.59 -12.32 -6.10
C THR A 146 -1.96 -12.79 -6.55
N THR A 147 -3.08 -12.38 -5.92
CA THR A 147 -4.43 -12.84 -6.29
C THR A 147 -4.79 -12.53 -7.75
N PRO A 148 -4.68 -11.29 -8.25
CA PRO A 148 -4.92 -10.98 -9.66
C PRO A 148 -3.98 -11.74 -10.59
N MET A 149 -2.69 -11.80 -10.25
CA MET A 149 -1.66 -12.51 -11.03
C MET A 149 -1.97 -14.01 -11.09
N THR A 150 -2.35 -14.63 -9.98
CA THR A 150 -2.75 -16.05 -9.93
C THR A 150 -3.91 -16.33 -10.90
N THR A 151 -4.92 -15.46 -10.92
CA THR A 151 -6.07 -15.60 -11.82
C THR A 151 -5.64 -15.55 -13.28
N VAL A 152 -4.82 -14.59 -13.68
CA VAL A 152 -4.32 -14.45 -15.06
C VAL A 152 -3.48 -15.66 -15.46
N LEU A 153 -2.55 -16.09 -14.61
CA LEU A 153 -1.70 -17.25 -14.88
C LEU A 153 -2.50 -18.56 -14.97
N ALA A 154 -3.50 -18.74 -14.09
CA ALA A 154 -4.36 -19.93 -14.10
C ALA A 154 -5.19 -20.00 -15.40
N GLN A 155 -5.78 -18.89 -15.82
CA GLN A 155 -6.55 -18.81 -17.06
C GLN A 155 -5.67 -19.07 -18.29
N TRP A 156 -4.48 -18.47 -18.32
CA TRP A 156 -3.53 -18.67 -19.40
C TRP A 156 -3.12 -20.15 -19.53
N ARG A 157 -2.76 -20.80 -18.43
CA ARG A 157 -2.40 -22.22 -18.40
C ARG A 157 -3.57 -23.12 -18.81
N ALA A 158 -4.76 -22.85 -18.29
CA ALA A 158 -5.97 -23.59 -18.68
C ALA A 158 -6.25 -23.49 -20.20
N GLY A 159 -6.04 -22.31 -20.78
CA GLY A 159 -6.15 -22.10 -22.24
C GLY A 159 -5.13 -22.90 -23.05
N LEU A 160 -4.01 -23.27 -22.45
CA LEU A 160 -2.99 -24.17 -23.06
C LEU A 160 -3.23 -25.66 -22.75
N GLY A 161 -4.34 -26.02 -22.07
CA GLY A 161 -4.61 -27.39 -21.62
C GLY A 161 -3.67 -27.89 -20.51
N GLN A 162 -3.02 -26.97 -19.77
CA GLN A 162 -2.08 -27.28 -18.69
C GLN A 162 -2.74 -27.12 -17.32
N ASP A 163 -2.19 -27.81 -16.30
CA ASP A 163 -2.69 -27.72 -14.93
C ASP A 163 -2.57 -26.29 -14.37
N PRO A 164 -3.67 -25.62 -13.97
CA PRO A 164 -3.67 -24.29 -13.42
C PRO A 164 -3.19 -24.23 -11.94
N ALA A 165 -3.08 -25.36 -11.24
CA ALA A 165 -2.77 -25.40 -9.79
C ALA A 165 -1.43 -24.77 -9.45
N VAL A 166 -0.46 -24.76 -10.37
CA VAL A 166 0.87 -24.15 -10.16
C VAL A 166 0.84 -22.62 -10.21
N ALA A 167 -0.24 -22.00 -10.69
CA ALA A 167 -0.33 -20.55 -10.90
C ALA A 167 -0.10 -19.74 -9.61
N GLN A 168 -0.57 -20.24 -8.47
CA GLN A 168 -0.35 -19.56 -7.19
C GLN A 168 1.14 -19.48 -6.84
N ALA A 169 1.87 -20.58 -6.94
CA ALA A 169 3.31 -20.60 -6.65
C ALA A 169 4.08 -19.69 -7.62
N TRP A 170 3.69 -19.67 -8.89
CA TRP A 170 4.30 -18.77 -9.89
C TRP A 170 4.02 -17.30 -9.57
N ALA A 171 2.78 -16.97 -9.19
CA ALA A 171 2.42 -15.61 -8.81
C ALA A 171 3.26 -15.11 -7.62
N PHE A 172 3.45 -15.93 -6.58
CA PHE A 172 4.32 -15.60 -5.45
C PHE A 172 5.79 -15.43 -5.89
N GLY A 173 6.29 -16.30 -6.74
CA GLY A 173 7.65 -16.19 -7.29
C GLY A 173 7.85 -14.90 -8.08
N ILE A 174 6.92 -14.56 -8.97
CA ILE A 174 6.97 -13.33 -9.79
C ILE A 174 6.89 -12.09 -8.91
N VAL A 175 5.92 -12.01 -7.99
CA VAL A 175 5.74 -10.84 -7.10
C VAL A 175 6.96 -10.68 -6.19
N GLY A 176 7.48 -11.77 -5.61
CA GLY A 176 8.69 -11.75 -4.80
C GLY A 176 9.93 -11.29 -5.60
N MET A 177 10.10 -11.79 -6.82
CA MET A 177 11.16 -11.35 -7.72
C MET A 177 11.04 -9.85 -8.03
N LEU A 178 9.86 -9.39 -8.41
CA LEU A 178 9.63 -7.98 -8.72
C LEU A 178 9.91 -7.08 -7.51
N GLN A 179 9.54 -7.51 -6.30
CA GLN A 179 9.86 -6.76 -5.09
C GLN A 179 11.36 -6.62 -4.86
N MET A 180 12.12 -7.72 -5.00
CA MET A 180 13.57 -7.69 -4.84
C MET A 180 14.27 -6.92 -5.96
N VAL A 181 13.83 -7.10 -7.21
CA VAL A 181 14.33 -6.34 -8.36
C VAL A 181 14.05 -4.84 -8.17
N SER A 182 12.88 -4.46 -7.68
CA SER A 182 12.55 -3.05 -7.40
C SER A 182 13.46 -2.46 -6.33
N LEU A 183 13.70 -3.17 -5.23
CA LEU A 183 14.65 -2.73 -4.19
C LEU A 183 16.05 -2.55 -4.73
N TRP A 184 16.56 -3.53 -5.48
CA TRP A 184 17.86 -3.44 -6.13
C TRP A 184 17.92 -2.29 -7.13
N TRP A 185 16.90 -2.15 -8.00
CA TRP A 185 16.84 -1.11 -9.02
C TRP A 185 16.87 0.30 -8.43
N LEU A 186 16.18 0.51 -7.30
CA LEU A 186 16.21 1.80 -6.60
C LEU A 186 17.62 2.18 -6.07
N THR A 187 18.57 1.24 -6.01
CA THR A 187 19.96 1.49 -5.67
C THR A 187 20.85 1.77 -6.90
N GLN A 188 20.29 1.61 -8.12
CA GLN A 188 21.02 1.79 -9.37
C GLN A 188 20.76 3.19 -9.95
N ASP A 189 21.76 4.05 -9.98
CA ASP A 189 21.59 5.47 -10.30
C ASP A 189 21.21 5.77 -11.77
N GLN A 190 21.31 4.80 -12.70
CA GLN A 190 21.18 5.11 -14.14
C GLN A 190 20.49 4.03 -14.98
N ARG A 191 19.92 2.99 -14.41
CA ARG A 191 19.25 1.97 -15.22
C ARG A 191 17.79 2.34 -15.48
N PRO A 192 17.35 2.57 -16.74
CA PRO A 192 15.95 2.88 -17.01
C PRO A 192 15.05 1.68 -16.73
N ALA A 193 13.81 1.94 -16.27
CA ALA A 193 12.83 0.91 -15.94
C ALA A 193 12.59 -0.06 -17.12
N VAL A 194 12.52 0.46 -18.34
CA VAL A 194 12.33 -0.34 -19.56
C VAL A 194 13.42 -1.39 -19.75
N ALA A 195 14.67 -1.07 -19.47
CA ALA A 195 15.78 -2.00 -19.62
C ALA A 195 15.74 -3.13 -18.56
N VAL A 196 15.40 -2.76 -17.32
CA VAL A 196 15.22 -3.76 -16.24
C VAL A 196 14.01 -4.64 -16.51
N ALA A 197 12.91 -4.06 -17.02
CA ALA A 197 11.72 -4.81 -17.39
C ALA A 197 12.02 -5.84 -18.51
N ALA A 198 12.80 -5.46 -19.51
CA ALA A 198 13.20 -6.35 -20.58
C ALA A 198 14.03 -7.54 -20.06
N ASP A 199 15.04 -7.28 -19.21
CA ASP A 199 15.89 -8.34 -18.62
C ASP A 199 15.07 -9.32 -17.78
N VAL A 200 14.15 -8.79 -16.94
CA VAL A 200 13.31 -9.62 -16.07
C VAL A 200 12.27 -10.41 -16.86
N SER A 201 11.68 -9.80 -17.90
CA SER A 201 10.74 -10.50 -18.76
C SER A 201 11.40 -11.60 -19.58
N ASP A 202 12.65 -11.40 -20.03
CA ASP A 202 13.43 -12.43 -20.69
C ASP A 202 13.65 -13.63 -19.78
N LEU A 203 14.05 -13.39 -18.55
CA LEU A 203 14.25 -14.45 -17.56
C LEU A 203 12.95 -15.23 -17.28
N LEU A 204 11.83 -14.50 -17.10
CA LEU A 204 10.55 -15.14 -16.78
C LEU A 204 9.97 -15.90 -17.98
N TRP A 205 10.18 -15.41 -19.19
CA TRP A 205 9.60 -16.00 -20.41
C TRP A 205 10.38 -17.20 -20.92
N HIS A 206 11.69 -17.14 -20.87
CA HIS A 206 12.58 -18.18 -21.41
C HIS A 206 13.17 -19.10 -20.34
N GLY A 207 13.14 -18.68 -19.05
CA GLY A 207 13.90 -19.32 -17.99
C GLY A 207 15.41 -19.06 -18.07
N LEU A 208 16.17 -19.76 -17.24
CA LEU A 208 17.63 -19.75 -17.36
C LEU A 208 18.02 -20.60 -18.57
N PRO A 209 18.90 -20.12 -19.47
CA PRO A 209 19.37 -20.92 -20.58
C PRO A 209 20.09 -22.17 -20.02
N GLY A 210 19.51 -23.34 -20.29
CA GLY A 210 20.16 -24.59 -19.99
C GLY A 210 21.39 -24.82 -20.87
N PRO A 211 22.29 -25.77 -20.53
CA PRO A 211 23.32 -26.18 -21.44
C PRO A 211 22.65 -26.61 -22.76
N MET A 212 23.04 -25.99 -23.86
CA MET A 212 22.55 -26.41 -25.17
C MET A 212 22.84 -27.90 -25.31
N HIS A 213 21.76 -28.71 -25.32
CA HIS A 213 21.90 -30.08 -25.78
C HIS A 213 22.29 -29.97 -27.26
N GLU A 214 23.56 -30.18 -27.57
CA GLU A 214 23.94 -30.47 -28.94
C GLU A 214 23.10 -31.67 -29.41
N PRO A 215 22.51 -31.60 -30.60
CA PRO A 215 21.70 -32.68 -31.16
C PRO A 215 22.52 -33.94 -31.38
#